data_cff2b17350bc8752ed26eb310fa2f73f
#
_entry.id   cff2b17350bc8752ed26eb310fa2f73f
#
_cell.length_a   1.000
_cell.length_b   1.000
_cell.length_c   1.000
_cell.angle_alpha   90.00
_cell.angle_beta   90.00
_cell.angle_gamma   90.00
#
_symmetry.space_group_name_H-M   'P 1'
#
loop_
_entity.id
_entity.type
_entity.pdbx_description
1 polymer ?
#
loop_
_entity_poly.entity_id
_entity_poly.type
_entity_poly.pdbx_seq_one_letter_code
_entity_poly.pdbx_strand_id
1 'polypeptide(L)'
;MNRNSRCRKRVLLCSAVSVLITLFLTVGAFGRDWDEIKKQGVIRHLGVPYANFVTGSGDGMDVEIIQLFANHLGVRYEYVKTSWDRVVADLVGKNVKPSGNEVEIISDAPVKGDVIACGFTILPWREKVLNFSKPTFPTQIILAAGAKSSLTPIKPSGNIAKDIERVRGLTKNRTLLGVEKTCLDPALYHIYEAGAKVKNFTGSIDDLAPAVVQGEAETAIIEMPDALLALKKYTGKIKIIGPLSPVQDMAAGFAKDAPQLLAEFNKFLAQCKKNGSYLQLVKKYYPSAISFYAPFFN
;
A
#
# COMPACT_ATOMS: atom_id res chain seq x y z
N MET A 1 72.74 -64.47 -11.84
CA MET A 1 72.00 -64.24 -13.10
C MET A 1 70.53 -64.00 -12.81
N ASN A 2 70.18 -62.76 -12.89
CA ASN A 2 68.95 -62.08 -13.30
C ASN A 2 67.65 -62.88 -13.32
N ARG A 3 66.62 -62.38 -12.61
CA ARG A 3 65.47 -61.71 -13.22
C ARG A 3 64.47 -61.23 -12.18
N ASN A 4 64.22 -59.95 -12.25
CA ASN A 4 63.15 -59.19 -11.62
C ASN A 4 61.77 -59.74 -11.96
N SER A 5 60.85 -59.80 -10.98
CA SER A 5 59.43 -59.80 -11.22
C SER A 5 58.77 -58.67 -10.37
N ARG A 6 58.39 -57.61 -11.05
CA ARG A 6 57.69 -56.49 -10.50
C ARG A 6 56.24 -56.90 -10.24
N CYS A 7 55.83 -56.91 -8.98
CA CYS A 7 54.44 -57.02 -8.56
C CYS A 7 53.79 -55.69 -8.76
N ARG A 8 52.90 -55.53 -9.75
CA ARG A 8 52.03 -54.35 -9.94
C ARG A 8 50.86 -54.44 -8.98
N LYS A 9 50.88 -53.62 -7.91
CA LYS A 9 49.71 -53.33 -7.09
C LYS A 9 48.80 -52.47 -7.90
N ARG A 10 47.59 -52.98 -8.26
CA ARG A 10 46.48 -52.22 -8.79
C ARG A 10 45.83 -51.45 -7.63
N VAL A 11 45.96 -50.13 -7.62
CA VAL A 11 45.22 -49.25 -6.75
C VAL A 11 43.85 -49.04 -7.42
N LEU A 12 42.80 -49.57 -6.82
CA LEU A 12 41.41 -49.27 -7.16
C LEU A 12 41.07 -47.90 -6.59
N LEU A 13 40.96 -46.90 -7.47
CA LEU A 13 40.45 -45.60 -7.15
C LEU A 13 38.92 -45.68 -7.08
N CYS A 14 38.36 -45.76 -5.88
CA CYS A 14 36.92 -45.56 -5.66
C CYS A 14 36.63 -44.07 -5.78
N SER A 15 36.12 -43.65 -6.94
CA SER A 15 35.56 -42.30 -7.12
C SER A 15 34.21 -42.21 -6.41
N ALA A 16 34.19 -41.67 -5.23
CA ALA A 16 32.95 -41.27 -4.55
C ALA A 16 32.38 -40.02 -5.25
N VAL A 17 31.40 -40.25 -6.09
CA VAL A 17 30.59 -39.15 -6.67
C VAL A 17 29.67 -38.65 -5.57
N SER A 18 30.04 -37.56 -4.90
CA SER A 18 29.17 -36.80 -4.00
C SER A 18 28.12 -36.08 -4.84
N VAL A 19 26.93 -36.66 -4.94
CA VAL A 19 25.75 -35.96 -5.47
C VAL A 19 25.33 -34.93 -4.46
N LEU A 20 25.71 -33.67 -4.67
CA LEU A 20 25.23 -32.53 -3.96
C LEU A 20 23.77 -32.29 -4.43
N ILE A 21 22.82 -32.83 -3.68
CA ILE A 21 21.39 -32.50 -3.88
C ILE A 21 21.20 -31.07 -3.40
N THR A 22 21.33 -30.12 -4.31
CA THR A 22 20.90 -28.73 -4.10
C THR A 22 19.37 -28.76 -4.03
N LEU A 23 18.84 -28.74 -2.83
CA LEU A 23 17.42 -28.54 -2.59
C LEU A 23 17.09 -27.12 -3.07
N PHE A 24 16.69 -26.96 -4.33
CA PHE A 24 16.04 -25.76 -4.80
C PHE A 24 14.71 -25.69 -4.04
N LEU A 25 14.69 -24.92 -2.95
CA LEU A 25 13.45 -24.42 -2.40
C LEU A 25 12.80 -23.59 -3.51
N THR A 26 11.88 -24.21 -4.23
CA THR A 26 10.94 -23.49 -5.09
C THR A 26 10.21 -22.53 -4.17
N VAL A 27 10.64 -21.26 -4.16
CA VAL A 27 9.85 -20.17 -3.56
C VAL A 27 8.54 -20.21 -4.35
N GLY A 28 7.49 -20.72 -3.70
CA GLY A 28 6.20 -20.89 -4.34
C GLY A 28 5.73 -19.57 -4.92
N ALA A 29 5.17 -19.61 -6.12
CA ALA A 29 4.52 -18.48 -6.78
C ALA A 29 3.18 -18.10 -6.10
N PHE A 30 2.90 -18.63 -4.91
CA PHE A 30 1.65 -18.48 -4.15
C PHE A 30 1.89 -17.71 -2.85
N GLY A 31 0.88 -16.97 -2.42
CA GLY A 31 0.84 -16.35 -1.10
C GLY A 31 0.91 -17.43 0.00
N ARG A 32 1.55 -17.11 1.12
CA ARG A 32 1.57 -18.02 2.28
C ARG A 32 0.31 -17.79 3.12
N ASP A 33 -0.41 -18.87 3.46
CA ASP A 33 -1.52 -18.79 4.40
C ASP A 33 -1.05 -19.06 5.85
N TRP A 34 -1.95 -19.02 6.78
CA TRP A 34 -1.68 -19.07 8.23
C TRP A 34 -0.82 -20.26 8.67
N ASP A 35 -1.09 -21.47 8.18
CA ASP A 35 -0.34 -22.67 8.57
C ASP A 35 1.15 -22.59 8.15
N GLU A 36 1.43 -22.03 6.99
CA GLU A 36 2.81 -21.84 6.50
C GLU A 36 3.54 -20.75 7.27
N ILE A 37 2.85 -19.66 7.58
CA ILE A 37 3.40 -18.57 8.40
C ILE A 37 3.73 -19.06 9.79
N LYS A 38 2.83 -19.85 10.41
CA LYS A 38 3.05 -20.47 11.73
C LYS A 38 4.25 -21.42 11.70
N LYS A 39 4.36 -22.25 10.68
CA LYS A 39 5.49 -23.19 10.51
C LYS A 39 6.82 -22.46 10.35
N GLN A 40 6.84 -21.35 9.63
CA GLN A 40 8.07 -20.55 9.40
C GLN A 40 8.36 -19.57 10.54
N GLY A 41 7.41 -19.31 11.43
CA GLY A 41 7.55 -18.43 12.57
C GLY A 41 7.74 -16.94 12.22
N VAL A 42 7.32 -16.51 11.04
CA VAL A 42 7.48 -15.12 10.59
C VAL A 42 6.38 -14.67 9.65
N ILE A 43 5.83 -13.47 9.90
CA ILE A 43 4.95 -12.74 9.00
C ILE A 43 5.71 -11.59 8.35
N ARG A 44 5.62 -11.46 7.02
CA ARG A 44 6.30 -10.45 6.19
C ARG A 44 5.30 -9.35 5.81
N HIS A 45 5.52 -8.16 6.32
CA HIS A 45 4.71 -6.97 6.07
C HIS A 45 5.28 -6.16 4.90
N LEU A 46 4.54 -6.08 3.80
CA LEU A 46 4.85 -5.22 2.65
C LEU A 46 4.40 -3.79 2.97
N GLY A 47 5.36 -2.89 3.14
CA GLY A 47 5.10 -1.50 3.44
C GLY A 47 5.74 -0.55 2.43
N VAL A 48 4.97 0.46 2.02
CA VAL A 48 5.44 1.60 1.24
C VAL A 48 5.44 2.81 2.18
N PRO A 49 6.55 3.56 2.31
CA PRO A 49 6.55 4.80 3.08
C PRO A 49 5.45 5.73 2.59
N TYR A 50 4.53 6.08 3.49
CA TYR A 50 3.39 6.94 3.19
C TYR A 50 2.80 7.53 4.48
N ALA A 51 2.78 8.87 4.56
CA ALA A 51 2.16 9.64 5.64
C ALA A 51 2.53 9.07 7.04
N ASN A 52 1.58 8.97 7.96
CA ASN A 52 1.80 8.35 9.26
C ASN A 52 1.38 6.88 9.31
N PHE A 53 1.06 6.24 8.17
CA PHE A 53 0.81 4.79 8.12
C PHE A 53 2.12 4.00 8.15
N VAL A 54 3.12 4.44 7.37
CA VAL A 54 4.48 3.91 7.35
C VAL A 54 5.45 5.08 7.24
N THR A 55 6.06 5.49 8.33
CA THR A 55 6.86 6.73 8.37
C THR A 55 8.25 6.60 7.72
N GLY A 56 8.67 5.37 7.41
CA GLY A 56 10.02 5.09 6.89
C GLY A 56 11.09 4.96 7.97
N SER A 57 10.76 5.29 9.23
CA SER A 57 11.65 5.14 10.40
C SER A 57 11.45 3.81 11.16
N GLY A 58 10.63 2.89 10.60
CA GLY A 58 10.30 1.61 11.22
C GLY A 58 9.08 1.66 12.14
N ASP A 59 8.33 2.77 12.10
CA ASP A 59 7.08 2.99 12.82
C ASP A 59 5.97 3.50 11.88
N GLY A 60 4.80 3.72 12.42
CA GLY A 60 3.61 4.15 11.70
C GLY A 60 2.39 3.35 12.16
N MET A 61 1.20 3.87 11.89
CA MET A 61 -0.04 3.24 12.33
C MET A 61 -0.17 1.81 11.83
N ASP A 62 0.07 1.57 10.54
CA ASP A 62 -0.05 0.24 9.94
C ASP A 62 1.10 -0.67 10.34
N VAL A 63 2.31 -0.12 10.53
CA VAL A 63 3.45 -0.89 11.06
C VAL A 63 3.12 -1.44 12.44
N GLU A 64 2.61 -0.60 13.36
CA GLU A 64 2.27 -1.04 14.72
C GLU A 64 1.07 -2.00 14.74
N ILE A 65 0.07 -1.82 13.86
CA ILE A 65 -1.03 -2.78 13.72
C ILE A 65 -0.51 -4.16 13.33
N ILE A 66 0.40 -4.25 12.34
CA ILE A 66 0.94 -5.55 11.91
C ILE A 66 1.91 -6.13 12.94
N GLN A 67 2.66 -5.32 13.67
CA GLN A 67 3.48 -5.80 14.81
C GLN A 67 2.61 -6.39 15.92
N LEU A 68 1.50 -5.74 16.27
CA LEU A 68 0.53 -6.28 17.23
C LEU A 68 -0.12 -7.56 16.69
N PHE A 69 -0.39 -7.65 15.41
CA PHE A 69 -0.90 -8.86 14.78
C PHE A 69 0.11 -10.00 14.80
N ALA A 70 1.39 -9.74 14.51
CA ALA A 70 2.47 -10.73 14.65
C ALA A 70 2.57 -11.27 16.06
N ASN A 71 2.50 -10.40 17.07
CA ASN A 71 2.48 -10.79 18.49
C ASN A 71 1.24 -11.64 18.85
N HIS A 72 0.06 -11.29 18.32
CA HIS A 72 -1.17 -12.05 18.48
C HIS A 72 -1.05 -13.47 17.88
N LEU A 73 -0.38 -13.59 16.74
CA LEU A 73 -0.11 -14.87 16.08
C LEU A 73 1.01 -15.69 16.74
N GLY A 74 1.82 -15.07 17.63
CA GLY A 74 3.01 -15.70 18.22
C GLY A 74 4.15 -15.92 17.23
N VAL A 75 4.28 -15.06 16.22
CA VAL A 75 5.32 -15.12 15.18
C VAL A 75 6.17 -13.85 15.15
N ARG A 76 7.36 -13.93 14.57
CA ARG A 76 8.24 -12.77 14.37
C ARG A 76 7.66 -11.85 13.27
N TYR A 77 7.75 -10.56 13.50
CA TYR A 77 7.46 -9.53 12.52
C TYR A 77 8.67 -9.25 11.63
N GLU A 78 8.45 -9.12 10.32
CA GLU A 78 9.45 -8.71 9.35
C GLU A 78 8.89 -7.63 8.43
N TYR A 79 9.55 -6.47 8.38
CA TYR A 79 9.19 -5.40 7.45
C TYR A 79 9.89 -5.60 6.11
N VAL A 80 9.12 -5.61 5.03
CA VAL A 80 9.60 -5.71 3.65
C VAL A 80 9.27 -4.42 2.93
N LYS A 81 10.27 -3.57 2.73
CA LYS A 81 10.10 -2.32 1.97
C LYS A 81 9.80 -2.63 0.51
N THR A 82 8.78 -1.98 -0.03
CA THR A 82 8.41 -2.05 -1.44
C THR A 82 8.06 -0.67 -1.99
N SER A 83 7.45 -0.58 -3.17
CA SER A 83 7.02 0.66 -3.82
C SER A 83 5.59 0.51 -4.36
N TRP A 84 4.91 1.62 -4.65
CA TRP A 84 3.52 1.61 -5.11
C TRP A 84 3.31 0.82 -6.40
N ASP A 85 4.28 0.84 -7.31
CA ASP A 85 4.25 0.09 -8.56
C ASP A 85 4.51 -1.43 -8.38
N ARG A 86 5.06 -1.84 -7.22
CA ARG A 86 5.46 -3.21 -6.93
C ARG A 86 4.65 -3.91 -5.86
N VAL A 87 4.05 -3.18 -4.94
CA VAL A 87 3.45 -3.73 -3.72
C VAL A 87 2.41 -4.83 -3.99
N VAL A 88 1.58 -4.66 -5.02
CA VAL A 88 0.60 -5.69 -5.41
C VAL A 88 1.30 -6.91 -5.98
N ALA A 89 2.27 -6.72 -6.89
CA ALA A 89 3.03 -7.81 -7.48
C ALA A 89 3.81 -8.60 -6.42
N ASP A 90 4.42 -7.91 -5.47
CA ASP A 90 5.20 -8.48 -4.36
C ASP A 90 4.33 -9.31 -3.38
N LEU A 91 3.00 -9.05 -3.34
CA LEU A 91 2.04 -9.86 -2.57
C LEU A 91 1.51 -11.05 -3.37
N VAL A 92 1.04 -10.80 -4.62
CA VAL A 92 0.24 -11.79 -5.35
C VAL A 92 1.07 -12.67 -6.30
N GLY A 93 2.36 -12.40 -6.43
CA GLY A 93 3.24 -13.17 -7.32
C GLY A 93 3.00 -12.94 -8.80
N LYS A 94 2.33 -11.83 -9.18
CA LYS A 94 1.99 -11.47 -10.56
C LYS A 94 2.27 -10.00 -10.82
N ASN A 95 2.96 -9.69 -11.91
CA ASN A 95 3.04 -8.32 -12.41
C ASN A 95 1.68 -7.96 -13.01
N VAL A 96 1.14 -6.82 -12.58
CA VAL A 96 -0.19 -6.34 -12.98
C VAL A 96 -0.10 -4.97 -13.63
N LYS A 97 -1.03 -4.72 -14.56
CA LYS A 97 -1.19 -3.42 -15.22
C LYS A 97 -2.64 -2.95 -15.04
N PRO A 98 -2.88 -2.03 -14.10
CA PRO A 98 -4.20 -1.46 -13.91
C PRO A 98 -4.57 -0.51 -15.07
N SER A 99 -5.86 -0.44 -15.37
CA SER A 99 -6.46 0.49 -16.34
C SER A 99 -7.87 0.85 -15.83
N GLY A 100 -7.98 2.00 -15.17
CA GLY A 100 -9.21 2.38 -14.47
C GLY A 100 -9.57 1.33 -13.39
N ASN A 101 -10.76 0.76 -13.50
CA ASN A 101 -11.25 -0.30 -12.59
C ASN A 101 -10.88 -1.72 -13.05
N GLU A 102 -10.18 -1.86 -14.19
CA GLU A 102 -9.72 -3.13 -14.72
C GLU A 102 -8.26 -3.38 -14.40
N VAL A 103 -7.84 -4.64 -14.52
CA VAL A 103 -6.45 -5.05 -14.32
C VAL A 103 -6.09 -6.20 -15.25
N GLU A 104 -4.92 -6.09 -15.88
CA GLU A 104 -4.34 -7.14 -16.71
C GLU A 104 -3.17 -7.79 -15.95
N ILE A 105 -3.09 -9.13 -16.00
CA ILE A 105 -1.94 -9.87 -15.50
C ILE A 105 -0.93 -9.98 -16.65
N ILE A 106 0.27 -9.44 -16.43
CA ILE A 106 1.31 -9.37 -17.47
C ILE A 106 2.24 -10.58 -17.44
N SER A 107 2.69 -10.96 -16.25
CA SER A 107 3.67 -12.06 -16.06
C SER A 107 3.75 -12.48 -14.60
N ASP A 108 4.46 -13.55 -14.34
CA ASP A 108 4.80 -13.97 -12.97
C ASP A 108 5.81 -13.03 -12.32
N ALA A 109 5.78 -12.98 -10.99
CA ALA A 109 6.69 -12.24 -10.14
C ALA A 109 6.96 -13.04 -8.84
N PRO A 110 8.09 -12.83 -8.16
CA PRO A 110 8.32 -13.45 -6.85
C PRO A 110 7.40 -12.84 -5.78
N VAL A 111 6.84 -13.70 -4.91
CA VAL A 111 6.12 -13.28 -3.71
C VAL A 111 7.14 -12.87 -2.63
N LYS A 112 7.03 -11.65 -2.10
CA LYS A 112 7.95 -11.12 -1.10
C LYS A 112 7.34 -10.93 0.28
N GLY A 113 6.01 -10.86 0.37
CA GLY A 113 5.32 -10.60 1.63
C GLY A 113 4.00 -11.32 1.75
N ASP A 114 3.37 -11.19 2.91
CA ASP A 114 2.16 -11.91 3.29
C ASP A 114 0.96 -10.97 3.50
N VAL A 115 1.24 -9.71 3.81
CA VAL A 115 0.24 -8.67 4.04
C VAL A 115 0.74 -7.32 3.56
N ILE A 116 -0.11 -6.57 2.87
CA ILE A 116 0.10 -5.15 2.56
C ILE A 116 -0.60 -4.31 3.62
N ALA A 117 0.13 -3.39 4.26
CA ALA A 117 -0.48 -2.40 5.15
C ALA A 117 0.34 -1.09 5.10
N CYS A 118 -0.18 -0.09 4.41
CA CYS A 118 0.50 1.20 4.18
C CYS A 118 -0.50 2.30 3.77
N GLY A 119 -1.65 2.39 4.48
CA GLY A 119 -2.72 3.27 4.02
C GLY A 119 -3.27 2.80 2.67
N PHE A 120 -3.54 1.50 2.54
CA PHE A 120 -3.80 0.85 1.26
C PHE A 120 -5.29 0.93 0.91
N THR A 121 -5.66 1.92 0.07
CA THR A 121 -7.04 2.18 -0.36
C THR A 121 -7.64 1.01 -1.12
N ILE A 122 -8.87 0.63 -0.78
CA ILE A 122 -9.65 -0.36 -1.52
C ILE A 122 -10.02 0.25 -2.88
N LEU A 123 -9.53 -0.37 -3.96
CA LEU A 123 -9.86 0.00 -5.33
C LEU A 123 -10.41 -1.20 -6.09
N PRO A 124 -11.40 -1.03 -6.99
CA PRO A 124 -12.03 -2.14 -7.72
C PRO A 124 -11.04 -3.05 -8.46
N TRP A 125 -10.01 -2.48 -9.08
CA TRP A 125 -8.99 -3.28 -9.75
C TRP A 125 -8.14 -4.12 -8.78
N ARG A 126 -7.87 -3.60 -7.56
CA ARG A 126 -7.12 -4.34 -6.53
C ARG A 126 -7.91 -5.53 -6.02
N GLU A 127 -9.22 -5.38 -5.82
CA GLU A 127 -10.13 -6.48 -5.39
C GLU A 127 -10.18 -7.63 -6.39
N LYS A 128 -9.85 -7.40 -7.66
CA LYS A 128 -9.77 -8.45 -8.68
C LYS A 128 -8.57 -9.39 -8.46
N VAL A 129 -7.49 -8.93 -7.85
CA VAL A 129 -6.23 -9.68 -7.71
C VAL A 129 -5.86 -10.04 -6.27
N LEU A 130 -6.41 -9.36 -5.27
CA LEU A 130 -6.17 -9.64 -3.84
C LEU A 130 -7.48 -9.52 -3.04
N ASN A 131 -7.45 -9.93 -1.78
CA ASN A 131 -8.54 -9.74 -0.83
C ASN A 131 -8.17 -8.65 0.18
N PHE A 132 -9.17 -7.91 0.64
CA PHE A 132 -9.02 -6.90 1.68
C PHE A 132 -9.57 -7.36 3.03
N SER A 133 -8.97 -6.89 4.10
CA SER A 133 -9.53 -6.99 5.44
C SER A 133 -10.80 -6.13 5.60
N LYS A 134 -11.43 -6.20 6.75
CA LYS A 134 -12.34 -5.13 7.18
C LYS A 134 -11.58 -3.81 7.22
N PRO A 135 -12.26 -2.68 6.95
CA PRO A 135 -11.62 -1.36 6.90
C PRO A 135 -10.80 -1.04 8.15
N THR A 136 -9.59 -0.53 7.91
CA THR A 136 -8.67 -0.09 8.95
C THR A 136 -8.66 1.43 9.10
N PHE A 137 -8.98 2.19 8.05
CA PHE A 137 -9.03 3.65 8.11
C PHE A 137 -9.92 4.21 7.00
N PRO A 138 -10.65 5.32 7.24
CA PRO A 138 -11.43 6.00 6.21
C PRO A 138 -10.53 6.99 5.46
N THR A 139 -10.77 7.15 4.16
CA THR A 139 -10.10 8.15 3.35
C THR A 139 -11.07 8.85 2.38
N GLN A 140 -10.59 9.87 1.71
CA GLN A 140 -11.31 10.55 0.64
C GLN A 140 -10.28 11.23 -0.27
N ILE A 141 -10.49 11.11 -1.56
CA ILE A 141 -9.66 11.83 -2.52
C ILE A 141 -10.20 13.24 -2.70
N ILE A 142 -9.29 14.20 -2.62
CA ILE A 142 -9.61 15.61 -2.67
C ILE A 142 -8.75 16.34 -3.69
N LEU A 143 -9.23 17.49 -4.16
CA LEU A 143 -8.44 18.47 -4.86
C LEU A 143 -7.85 19.45 -3.84
N ALA A 144 -6.53 19.54 -3.80
CA ALA A 144 -5.82 20.57 -3.06
C ALA A 144 -5.24 21.61 -4.02
N ALA A 145 -5.08 22.85 -3.56
CA ALA A 145 -4.49 23.94 -4.33
C ALA A 145 -3.53 24.76 -3.48
N GLY A 146 -2.51 25.34 -4.11
CA GLY A 146 -1.65 26.32 -3.48
C GLY A 146 -2.42 27.58 -3.03
N ALA A 147 -1.98 28.22 -1.97
CA ALA A 147 -2.66 29.42 -1.44
C ALA A 147 -2.83 30.54 -2.47
N LYS A 148 -1.88 30.67 -3.41
CA LYS A 148 -1.91 31.67 -4.50
C LYS A 148 -2.91 31.36 -5.62
N SER A 149 -3.45 30.12 -5.69
CA SER A 149 -4.47 29.77 -6.67
C SER A 149 -5.74 30.61 -6.48
N SER A 150 -6.40 30.96 -7.57
CA SER A 150 -7.70 31.66 -7.56
C SER A 150 -8.85 30.74 -7.09
N LEU A 151 -8.62 29.43 -7.00
CA LEU A 151 -9.62 28.49 -6.52
C LEU A 151 -9.96 28.76 -5.05
N THR A 152 -11.22 28.62 -4.68
CA THR A 152 -11.71 28.70 -3.32
C THR A 152 -12.36 27.39 -2.90
N PRO A 153 -12.25 26.99 -1.62
CA PRO A 153 -13.00 25.84 -1.10
C PRO A 153 -14.47 25.93 -1.45
N ILE A 154 -15.05 24.83 -1.94
CA ILE A 154 -16.50 24.78 -2.18
C ILE A 154 -17.27 24.73 -0.85
N LYS A 155 -18.50 25.27 -0.84
CA LYS A 155 -19.44 24.96 0.24
C LYS A 155 -20.09 23.62 -0.10
N PRO A 156 -20.09 22.63 0.82
CA PRO A 156 -20.78 21.36 0.60
C PRO A 156 -22.27 21.59 0.29
N SER A 157 -22.77 20.91 -0.73
CA SER A 157 -24.19 21.00 -1.14
C SER A 157 -25.10 20.03 -0.38
N GLY A 158 -24.53 19.13 0.43
CA GLY A 158 -25.21 17.99 1.01
C GLY A 158 -25.40 16.81 0.05
N ASN A 159 -24.92 16.94 -1.20
CA ASN A 159 -24.92 15.87 -2.20
C ASN A 159 -23.50 15.68 -2.73
N ILE A 160 -22.86 14.62 -2.28
CA ILE A 160 -21.45 14.33 -2.59
C ILE A 160 -21.20 14.21 -4.10
N ALA A 161 -22.11 13.63 -4.87
CA ALA A 161 -21.94 13.50 -6.32
C ALA A 161 -21.91 14.86 -7.02
N LYS A 162 -22.79 15.80 -6.62
CA LYS A 162 -22.79 17.18 -7.13
C LYS A 162 -21.51 17.92 -6.73
N ASP A 163 -21.03 17.72 -5.51
CA ASP A 163 -19.81 18.35 -5.03
C ASP A 163 -18.58 17.85 -5.79
N ILE A 164 -18.47 16.54 -6.03
CA ILE A 164 -17.41 15.93 -6.86
C ILE A 164 -17.43 16.50 -8.28
N GLU A 165 -18.62 16.56 -8.92
CA GLU A 165 -18.75 17.08 -10.27
C GLU A 165 -18.32 18.55 -10.36
N ARG A 166 -18.73 19.35 -9.39
CA ARG A 166 -18.32 20.75 -9.26
C ARG A 166 -16.81 20.89 -9.11
N VAL A 167 -16.19 20.13 -8.19
CA VAL A 167 -14.74 20.19 -7.96
C VAL A 167 -13.97 19.74 -9.18
N ARG A 168 -14.41 18.64 -9.83
CA ARG A 168 -13.83 18.16 -11.08
C ARG A 168 -13.86 19.25 -12.16
N GLY A 169 -14.98 19.93 -12.35
CA GLY A 169 -15.09 21.04 -13.31
C GLY A 169 -14.15 22.21 -13.04
N LEU A 170 -13.74 22.44 -11.79
CA LEU A 170 -12.77 23.47 -11.40
C LEU A 170 -11.35 23.16 -11.87
N THR A 171 -11.03 21.93 -12.30
CA THR A 171 -9.69 21.53 -12.78
C THR A 171 -9.43 21.97 -14.23
N LYS A 172 -10.46 22.36 -14.97
CA LYS A 172 -10.37 22.72 -16.40
C LYS A 172 -9.30 23.78 -16.63
N ASN A 173 -8.40 23.52 -17.59
CA ASN A 173 -7.28 24.37 -18.00
C ASN A 173 -6.22 24.62 -16.89
N ARG A 174 -6.29 23.97 -15.74
CA ARG A 174 -5.34 24.11 -14.64
C ARG A 174 -4.30 23.01 -14.64
N THR A 175 -3.10 23.30 -14.15
CA THR A 175 -2.08 22.29 -13.93
C THR A 175 -2.42 21.48 -12.68
N LEU A 176 -2.37 20.14 -12.81
CA LEU A 176 -2.74 19.20 -11.76
C LEU A 176 -1.71 18.08 -11.66
N LEU A 177 -1.21 17.81 -10.44
CA LEU A 177 -0.39 16.65 -10.14
C LEU A 177 -1.27 15.48 -9.74
N GLY A 178 -0.98 14.31 -10.26
CA GLY A 178 -1.54 13.01 -9.87
C GLY A 178 -0.48 11.93 -9.96
N VAL A 179 -0.74 10.75 -9.43
CA VAL A 179 0.19 9.61 -9.43
C VAL A 179 -0.48 8.42 -10.06
N GLU A 180 -0.12 8.12 -11.31
CA GLU A 180 -0.66 6.99 -12.06
C GLU A 180 -0.50 5.65 -11.32
N LYS A 181 -1.43 4.73 -11.55
CA LYS A 181 -1.47 3.37 -10.96
C LYS A 181 -1.63 3.34 -9.44
N THR A 182 -1.96 4.45 -8.81
CA THR A 182 -2.28 4.57 -7.37
C THR A 182 -3.75 4.99 -7.19
N CYS A 183 -4.17 5.21 -5.94
CA CYS A 183 -5.45 5.86 -5.63
C CYS A 183 -5.50 7.34 -6.07
N LEU A 184 -4.38 7.95 -6.43
CA LEU A 184 -4.26 9.32 -6.89
C LEU A 184 -4.16 9.42 -8.42
N ASP A 185 -4.49 8.33 -9.13
CA ASP A 185 -4.51 8.32 -10.59
C ASP A 185 -5.64 9.22 -11.12
N PRO A 186 -5.32 10.27 -11.92
CA PRO A 186 -6.32 11.17 -12.46
C PRO A 186 -7.41 10.49 -13.31
N ALA A 187 -7.09 9.33 -13.92
CA ALA A 187 -8.04 8.57 -14.73
C ALA A 187 -9.20 8.01 -13.87
N LEU A 188 -8.98 7.69 -12.59
CA LEU A 188 -10.02 7.19 -11.69
C LEU A 188 -11.12 8.25 -11.41
N TYR A 189 -10.81 9.52 -11.59
CA TYR A 189 -11.69 10.65 -11.24
C TYR A 189 -12.13 11.47 -12.45
N HIS A 190 -11.95 10.95 -13.67
CA HIS A 190 -12.30 11.63 -14.93
C HIS A 190 -11.68 13.02 -15.08
N ILE A 191 -10.45 13.19 -14.60
CA ILE A 191 -9.75 14.48 -14.59
C ILE A 191 -9.29 14.88 -16.01
N TYR A 192 -8.91 13.90 -16.83
CA TYR A 192 -8.52 14.13 -18.21
C TYR A 192 -9.70 14.66 -19.02
N GLU A 193 -10.88 14.06 -18.84
CA GLU A 193 -12.13 14.47 -19.52
C GLU A 193 -12.61 15.84 -19.05
N ALA A 194 -12.28 16.24 -17.84
CA ALA A 194 -12.56 17.58 -17.33
C ALA A 194 -11.65 18.66 -17.95
N GLY A 195 -10.63 18.27 -18.72
CA GLY A 195 -9.73 19.20 -19.41
C GLY A 195 -8.64 19.81 -18.52
N ALA A 196 -8.23 19.13 -17.48
CA ALA A 196 -7.06 19.51 -16.69
C ALA A 196 -5.75 19.28 -17.47
N LYS A 197 -4.74 20.10 -17.18
CA LYS A 197 -3.36 19.90 -17.67
C LYS A 197 -2.62 19.00 -16.68
N VAL A 198 -2.84 17.69 -16.81
CA VAL A 198 -2.28 16.71 -15.89
C VAL A 198 -0.76 16.57 -16.08
N LYS A 199 -0.04 16.52 -14.97
CA LYS A 199 1.36 16.15 -14.89
C LYS A 199 1.46 14.92 -13.99
N ASN A 200 1.97 13.80 -14.51
CA ASN A 200 2.25 12.63 -13.69
C ASN A 200 3.42 12.94 -12.76
N PHE A 201 3.18 12.82 -11.45
CA PHE A 201 4.19 13.06 -10.42
C PHE A 201 4.95 11.76 -10.15
N THR A 202 6.26 11.80 -10.26
CA THR A 202 7.13 10.62 -10.11
C THR A 202 7.87 10.57 -8.77
N GLY A 203 7.70 11.59 -7.92
CA GLY A 203 8.25 11.64 -6.57
C GLY A 203 7.46 10.78 -5.56
N SER A 204 7.80 10.91 -4.28
CA SER A 204 7.00 10.34 -3.20
C SER A 204 5.61 10.99 -3.16
N ILE A 205 4.57 10.21 -2.87
CA ILE A 205 3.21 10.74 -2.67
C ILE A 205 3.21 11.84 -1.60
N ASP A 206 4.01 11.69 -0.55
CA ASP A 206 4.15 12.69 0.53
C ASP A 206 4.72 14.05 0.04
N ASP A 207 5.33 14.09 -1.16
CA ASP A 207 5.88 15.30 -1.77
C ASP A 207 4.88 16.05 -2.66
N LEU A 208 3.66 15.53 -2.88
CA LEU A 208 2.63 16.22 -3.68
C LEU A 208 2.23 17.58 -3.09
N ALA A 209 1.98 17.62 -1.78
CA ALA A 209 1.64 18.87 -1.09
C ALA A 209 2.82 19.88 -1.11
N PRO A 210 4.07 19.50 -0.79
CA PRO A 210 5.25 20.33 -1.04
C PRO A 210 5.35 20.87 -2.46
N ALA A 211 5.18 20.04 -3.48
CA ALA A 211 5.26 20.42 -4.90
C ALA A 211 4.24 21.52 -5.27
N VAL A 212 2.99 21.39 -4.79
CA VAL A 212 1.97 22.43 -4.95
C VAL A 212 2.35 23.72 -4.21
N VAL A 213 2.88 23.63 -3.00
CA VAL A 213 3.34 24.81 -2.22
C VAL A 213 4.49 25.51 -2.91
N GLN A 214 5.38 24.78 -3.58
CA GLN A 214 6.51 25.30 -4.36
C GLN A 214 6.08 25.85 -5.73
N GLY A 215 4.87 25.53 -6.19
CA GLY A 215 4.32 26.03 -7.44
C GLY A 215 4.66 25.18 -8.67
N GLU A 216 5.05 23.92 -8.50
CA GLU A 216 5.26 22.99 -9.61
C GLU A 216 3.98 22.73 -10.41
N ALA A 217 2.83 22.77 -9.73
CA ALA A 217 1.50 22.84 -10.32
C ALA A 217 0.58 23.69 -9.43
N GLU A 218 -0.55 24.14 -10.01
CA GLU A 218 -1.56 24.90 -9.29
C GLU A 218 -2.32 24.02 -8.28
N THR A 219 -2.56 22.76 -8.65
CA THR A 219 -3.37 21.81 -7.90
C THR A 219 -2.75 20.43 -7.84
N ALA A 220 -3.19 19.60 -6.89
CA ALA A 220 -2.89 18.17 -6.83
C ALA A 220 -4.09 17.37 -6.34
N ILE A 221 -4.15 16.11 -6.77
CA ILE A 221 -4.98 15.09 -6.15
C ILE A 221 -4.25 14.58 -4.92
N ILE A 222 -4.89 14.63 -3.75
CA ILE A 222 -4.28 14.21 -2.47
C ILE A 222 -5.31 13.38 -1.71
N GLU A 223 -4.87 12.42 -0.90
CA GLU A 223 -5.75 11.75 0.06
C GLU A 223 -5.95 12.59 1.33
N MET A 224 -7.10 12.45 1.96
CA MET A 224 -7.45 13.23 3.15
C MET A 224 -6.45 13.05 4.32
N PRO A 225 -5.96 11.83 4.67
CA PRO A 225 -4.97 11.68 5.73
C PRO A 225 -3.71 12.52 5.50
N ASP A 226 -3.22 12.55 4.25
CA ASP A 226 -2.06 13.33 3.84
C ASP A 226 -2.37 14.83 3.83
N ALA A 227 -3.56 15.20 3.35
CA ALA A 227 -4.01 16.59 3.38
C ALA A 227 -4.09 17.16 4.80
N LEU A 228 -4.53 16.38 5.79
CA LEU A 228 -4.58 16.80 7.19
C LEU A 228 -3.16 17.10 7.74
N LEU A 229 -2.16 16.29 7.36
CA LEU A 229 -0.76 16.52 7.71
C LEU A 229 -0.21 17.76 6.99
N ALA A 230 -0.51 17.90 5.69
CA ALA A 230 -0.08 19.02 4.87
C ALA A 230 -0.65 20.37 5.37
N LEU A 231 -1.93 20.43 5.72
CA LEU A 231 -2.57 21.63 6.30
C LEU A 231 -1.87 22.08 7.59
N LYS A 232 -1.45 21.13 8.44
CA LYS A 232 -0.71 21.43 9.67
C LYS A 232 0.71 21.93 9.36
N LYS A 233 1.41 21.23 8.47
CA LYS A 233 2.82 21.52 8.14
C LYS A 233 2.99 22.79 7.30
N TYR A 234 2.06 23.06 6.39
CA TYR A 234 2.08 24.17 5.43
C TYR A 234 0.92 25.14 5.66
N THR A 235 0.66 25.49 6.92
CA THR A 235 -0.44 26.40 7.33
C THR A 235 -0.44 27.67 6.48
N GLY A 236 -1.59 27.96 5.87
CA GLY A 236 -1.80 29.15 5.01
C GLY A 236 -1.12 29.06 3.63
N LYS A 237 -0.40 27.99 3.29
CA LYS A 237 0.27 27.82 1.99
C LYS A 237 -0.46 26.84 1.06
N ILE A 238 -1.33 26.00 1.60
CA ILE A 238 -2.15 25.03 0.87
C ILE A 238 -3.60 25.09 1.36
N LYS A 239 -4.55 24.77 0.51
CA LYS A 239 -5.98 24.74 0.82
C LYS A 239 -6.66 23.57 0.16
N ILE A 240 -7.65 22.97 0.83
CA ILE A 240 -8.52 21.93 0.28
C ILE A 240 -9.64 22.63 -0.49
N ILE A 241 -9.82 22.29 -1.76
CA ILE A 241 -10.86 22.84 -2.62
C ILE A 241 -12.16 22.07 -2.47
N GLY A 242 -12.10 20.74 -2.42
CA GLY A 242 -13.23 19.87 -2.20
C GLY A 242 -12.98 18.43 -2.66
N PRO A 243 -14.00 17.56 -2.58
CA PRO A 243 -13.89 16.13 -2.85
C PRO A 243 -13.83 15.83 -4.34
N LEU A 244 -13.01 14.81 -4.70
CA LEU A 244 -12.98 14.15 -6.00
C LEU A 244 -13.53 12.72 -5.94
N SER A 245 -13.76 12.19 -4.72
CA SER A 245 -14.41 10.90 -4.49
C SER A 245 -15.42 10.97 -3.35
N PRO A 246 -16.34 9.99 -3.23
CA PRO A 246 -16.96 9.69 -1.95
C PRO A 246 -15.92 9.33 -0.89
N VAL A 247 -16.33 9.18 0.37
CA VAL A 247 -15.50 8.54 1.38
C VAL A 247 -15.22 7.10 0.93
N GLN A 248 -13.98 6.70 1.02
CA GLN A 248 -13.46 5.38 0.68
C GLN A 248 -12.82 4.74 1.91
N ASP A 249 -12.55 3.46 1.84
CA ASP A 249 -11.90 2.72 2.91
C ASP A 249 -10.47 2.33 2.53
N MET A 250 -9.58 2.40 3.50
CA MET A 250 -8.28 1.75 3.50
C MET A 250 -8.36 0.45 4.29
N ALA A 251 -7.65 -0.58 3.85
CA ALA A 251 -7.62 -1.88 4.51
C ALA A 251 -6.30 -2.60 4.26
N ALA A 252 -5.98 -3.60 5.09
CA ALA A 252 -4.87 -4.48 4.81
C ALA A 252 -5.19 -5.43 3.64
N GLY A 253 -4.22 -5.62 2.73
CA GLY A 253 -4.34 -6.48 1.56
C GLY A 253 -3.69 -7.85 1.80
N PHE A 254 -4.37 -8.91 1.34
CA PHE A 254 -3.94 -10.31 1.46
C PHE A 254 -4.04 -11.01 0.11
N ALA A 255 -3.17 -11.97 -0.15
CA ALA A 255 -3.27 -12.80 -1.33
C ALA A 255 -4.61 -13.59 -1.31
N LYS A 256 -5.18 -13.87 -2.50
CA LYS A 256 -6.47 -14.59 -2.58
C LYS A 256 -6.40 -16.02 -2.06
N ASP A 257 -5.23 -16.61 -2.09
CA ASP A 257 -4.93 -17.96 -1.60
C ASP A 257 -4.50 -17.97 -0.10
N ALA A 258 -4.66 -16.86 0.61
CA ALA A 258 -4.42 -16.74 2.06
C ALA A 258 -5.70 -16.41 2.87
N PRO A 259 -6.79 -17.18 2.74
CA PRO A 259 -8.07 -16.85 3.39
C PRO A 259 -8.05 -17.02 4.91
N GLN A 260 -7.23 -17.93 5.45
CA GLN A 260 -7.13 -18.15 6.90
C GLN A 260 -6.39 -16.98 7.56
N LEU A 261 -5.29 -16.50 6.97
CA LEU A 261 -4.56 -15.33 7.47
C LEU A 261 -5.46 -14.09 7.50
N LEU A 262 -6.24 -13.85 6.43
CA LEU A 262 -7.23 -12.79 6.38
C LEU A 262 -8.29 -12.92 7.48
N ALA A 263 -8.81 -14.12 7.69
CA ALA A 263 -9.81 -14.37 8.75
C ALA A 263 -9.24 -14.09 10.15
N GLU A 264 -8.01 -14.53 10.42
CA GLU A 264 -7.32 -14.26 11.69
C GLU A 264 -7.04 -12.75 11.87
N PHE A 265 -6.62 -12.05 10.82
CA PHE A 265 -6.45 -10.60 10.90
C PHE A 265 -7.76 -9.87 11.23
N ASN A 266 -8.87 -10.25 10.61
CA ASN A 266 -10.17 -9.64 10.89
C ASN A 266 -10.65 -9.89 12.33
N LYS A 267 -10.41 -11.08 12.89
CA LYS A 267 -10.69 -11.38 14.32
C LYS A 267 -9.83 -10.51 15.23
N PHE A 268 -8.52 -10.45 14.96
CA PHE A 268 -7.59 -9.61 15.69
C PHE A 268 -8.00 -8.13 15.65
N LEU A 269 -8.31 -7.58 14.46
CA LEU A 269 -8.72 -6.19 14.31
C LEU A 269 -10.00 -5.88 15.11
N ALA A 270 -10.97 -6.80 15.08
CA ALA A 270 -12.19 -6.66 15.88
C ALA A 270 -11.91 -6.62 17.39
N GLN A 271 -10.96 -7.45 17.88
CA GLN A 271 -10.51 -7.43 19.27
C GLN A 271 -9.82 -6.09 19.62
N CYS A 272 -8.95 -5.57 18.73
CA CYS A 272 -8.29 -4.28 18.93
C CYS A 272 -9.27 -3.11 18.97
N LYS A 273 -10.31 -3.16 18.14
CA LYS A 273 -11.40 -2.16 18.17
C LYS A 273 -12.18 -2.27 19.49
N LYS A 274 -12.52 -3.46 19.94
CA LYS A 274 -13.29 -3.70 21.17
C LYS A 274 -12.52 -3.32 22.44
N ASN A 275 -11.22 -3.60 22.52
CA ASN A 275 -10.39 -3.30 23.71
C ASN A 275 -9.79 -1.88 23.69
N GLY A 276 -10.01 -1.10 22.63
CA GLY A 276 -9.57 0.28 22.48
C GLY A 276 -8.13 0.46 22.01
N SER A 277 -7.33 -0.60 21.84
CA SER A 277 -5.93 -0.49 21.38
C SER A 277 -5.84 0.11 19.96
N TYR A 278 -6.78 -0.24 19.08
CA TYR A 278 -6.90 0.37 17.76
C TYR A 278 -7.12 1.89 17.85
N LEU A 279 -8.05 2.35 18.69
CA LEU A 279 -8.33 3.78 18.85
C LEU A 279 -7.14 4.54 19.45
N GLN A 280 -6.32 3.90 20.29
CA GLN A 280 -5.08 4.49 20.80
C GLN A 280 -4.07 4.72 19.66
N LEU A 281 -3.93 3.81 18.71
CA LEU A 281 -3.10 4.00 17.53
C LEU A 281 -3.61 5.15 16.66
N VAL A 282 -4.92 5.23 16.41
CA VAL A 282 -5.52 6.35 15.68
C VAL A 282 -5.22 7.69 16.39
N LYS A 283 -5.39 7.76 17.71
CA LYS A 283 -5.08 8.96 18.51
C LYS A 283 -3.59 9.35 18.41
N LYS A 284 -2.71 8.37 18.36
CA LYS A 284 -1.26 8.59 18.25
C LYS A 284 -0.88 9.19 16.89
N TYR A 285 -1.40 8.65 15.79
CA TYR A 285 -0.96 8.98 14.44
C TYR A 285 -1.85 9.98 13.70
N TYR A 286 -3.16 9.95 13.96
CA TYR A 286 -4.18 10.75 13.28
C TYR A 286 -5.25 11.28 14.23
N PRO A 287 -4.91 12.06 15.27
CA PRO A 287 -5.86 12.52 16.27
C PRO A 287 -7.05 13.31 15.66
N SER A 288 -6.80 14.09 14.62
CA SER A 288 -7.84 14.88 13.93
C SER A 288 -8.84 14.03 13.14
N ALA A 289 -8.46 12.80 12.74
CA ALA A 289 -9.33 11.93 11.96
C ALA A 289 -10.55 11.48 12.76
N ILE A 290 -10.42 11.34 14.08
CA ILE A 290 -11.51 10.88 14.96
C ILE A 290 -12.72 11.82 14.90
N SER A 291 -12.50 13.13 14.93
CA SER A 291 -13.59 14.09 14.79
C SER A 291 -14.05 14.24 13.34
N PHE A 292 -13.14 14.16 12.39
CA PHE A 292 -13.44 14.32 10.97
C PHE A 292 -14.26 13.14 10.42
N TYR A 293 -13.95 11.92 10.85
CA TYR A 293 -14.62 10.68 10.44
C TYR A 293 -15.32 9.99 11.62
N ALA A 294 -15.99 10.77 12.49
CA ALA A 294 -16.63 10.24 13.69
C ALA A 294 -17.53 9.00 13.45
N PRO A 295 -18.33 8.91 12.35
CA PRO A 295 -19.12 7.71 12.07
C PRO A 295 -18.31 6.42 11.86
N PHE A 296 -17.05 6.51 11.48
CA PHE A 296 -16.18 5.35 11.29
C PHE A 296 -15.56 4.86 12.61
N PHE A 297 -15.30 5.76 13.55
CA PHE A 297 -14.58 5.47 14.79
C PHE A 297 -15.50 5.24 16.00
N ASN A 298 -16.79 5.57 15.89
CA ASN A 298 -17.87 5.33 16.89
C ASN A 298 -18.61 3.99 16.59
#